data_b7dc699dcfcb2c5302ab2dca2b92c806
#
_entry.id   b7dc699dcfcb2c5302ab2dca2b92c806
#
_cell.length_a   1.000
_cell.length_b   1.000
_cell.length_c   1.000
_cell.angle_alpha   90.00
_cell.angle_beta   90.00
_cell.angle_gamma   90.00
#
_symmetry.space_group_name_H-M   'P 1'
#
loop_
_entity.id
_entity.type
_entity.pdbx_description
1 polymer ?
#
loop_
_entity_poly.entity_id
_entity_poly.type
_entity_poly.pdbx_seq_one_letter_code
_entity_poly.pdbx_strand_id
1 'polypeptide(L)'
;MSPHLLKLYAEYIMQDARLDEAQAGIKIAGRNNNNLGYADDITLMEESEEELKSFLMKVKEESEKAGLKLNIQKAIVASSPITLWQIDGKTMETVTDFIFLASKITADGDCSHEIKRHLLLGRKAMTNLDSILKSRDITLPVKIHLVKVIVLPVVTYGYESWAIKKAERQRIAVFEVWCWRRLLRVPWTARSNQSILKEISPEYSLEGLILKLKLQYFGHLM
;
A
#
# COMPACT_ATOMS: atom_id res chain seq x y z
N MET A 1 1.93 7.08 -25.40
CA MET A 1 2.77 5.85 -25.49
C MET A 1 1.96 4.68 -24.96
N SER A 2 2.07 3.46 -25.56
CA SER A 2 1.40 2.29 -25.02
C SER A 2 1.98 1.91 -23.65
N PRO A 3 1.18 1.51 -22.64
CA PRO A 3 1.68 1.09 -21.33
C PRO A 3 2.71 -0.06 -21.41
N HIS A 4 2.53 -0.97 -22.36
CA HIS A 4 3.49 -2.05 -22.59
C HIS A 4 4.85 -1.54 -23.14
N LEU A 5 4.82 -0.54 -24.01
CA LEU A 5 6.03 0.05 -24.56
C LEU A 5 6.80 0.82 -23.45
N LEU A 6 6.09 1.55 -22.62
CA LEU A 6 6.68 2.25 -21.47
C LEU A 6 7.37 1.26 -20.50
N LYS A 7 6.73 0.13 -20.22
CA LYS A 7 7.30 -0.91 -19.37
C LYS A 7 8.59 -1.48 -19.97
N LEU A 8 8.61 -1.78 -21.27
CA LEU A 8 9.81 -2.28 -21.96
C LEU A 8 10.95 -1.25 -21.93
N TYR A 9 10.64 0.03 -22.14
CA TYR A 9 11.63 1.09 -22.03
C TYR A 9 12.18 1.23 -20.60
N ALA A 10 11.33 1.19 -19.60
CA ALA A 10 11.76 1.24 -18.20
C ALA A 10 12.66 0.05 -17.86
N GLU A 11 12.31 -1.16 -18.31
CA GLU A 11 13.11 -2.36 -18.08
C GLU A 11 14.46 -2.31 -18.79
N TYR A 12 14.49 -1.81 -20.03
CA TYR A 12 15.73 -1.57 -20.79
C TYR A 12 16.65 -0.58 -20.07
N ILE A 13 16.15 0.58 -19.66
CA ILE A 13 16.91 1.59 -18.92
C ILE A 13 17.48 1.01 -17.63
N MET A 14 16.67 0.22 -16.90
CA MET A 14 17.09 -0.38 -15.63
C MET A 14 18.13 -1.50 -15.85
N GLN A 15 18.08 -2.22 -16.96
CA GLN A 15 19.11 -3.21 -17.32
C GLN A 15 20.43 -2.54 -17.69
N ASP A 16 20.40 -1.50 -18.51
CA ASP A 16 21.61 -0.77 -18.93
C ASP A 16 22.26 -0.03 -17.75
N ALA A 17 21.46 0.54 -16.84
CA ALA A 17 21.97 1.17 -15.62
C ALA A 17 22.62 0.17 -14.64
N ARG A 18 22.37 -1.15 -14.76
CA ARG A 18 22.88 -2.21 -13.89
C ARG A 18 24.23 -2.82 -14.33
N LEU A 19 24.70 -2.56 -15.55
CA LEU A 19 25.76 -3.33 -16.20
C LEU A 19 27.06 -3.52 -15.40
N ASP A 20 27.28 -2.77 -14.31
CA ASP A 20 28.52 -2.84 -13.54
C ASP A 20 28.38 -3.38 -12.09
N GLU A 21 27.18 -3.72 -11.59
CA GLU A 21 27.00 -3.99 -10.15
C GLU A 21 26.16 -5.26 -9.87
N ALA A 22 26.82 -6.44 -9.92
CA ALA A 22 26.20 -7.72 -9.56
C ALA A 22 25.77 -7.84 -8.08
N GLN A 23 26.05 -6.84 -7.23
CA GLN A 23 25.76 -6.83 -5.80
C GLN A 23 24.88 -5.66 -5.34
N ALA A 24 24.47 -4.76 -6.23
CA ALA A 24 23.67 -3.58 -5.89
C ALA A 24 22.23 -3.93 -5.44
N GLY A 25 21.71 -3.20 -4.47
CA GLY A 25 20.34 -3.32 -3.98
C GLY A 25 20.20 -4.02 -2.64
N ILE A 26 18.97 -4.01 -2.13
CA ILE A 26 18.62 -4.62 -0.85
C ILE A 26 18.35 -6.12 -1.03
N LYS A 27 18.90 -6.96 -0.15
CA LYS A 27 18.66 -8.41 -0.16
C LYS A 27 17.30 -8.75 0.42
N ILE A 28 16.38 -9.22 -0.43
CA ILE A 28 15.08 -9.73 -0.02
C ILE A 28 14.98 -11.20 -0.40
N ALA A 29 14.77 -12.09 0.57
CA ALA A 29 14.69 -13.55 0.37
C ALA A 29 15.87 -14.13 -0.45
N GLY A 30 17.09 -13.63 -0.23
CA GLY A 30 18.31 -14.08 -0.90
C GLY A 30 18.52 -13.55 -2.33
N ARG A 31 17.62 -12.68 -2.81
CA ARG A 31 17.75 -11.99 -4.09
C ARG A 31 18.03 -10.51 -3.90
N ASN A 32 18.93 -9.96 -4.69
CA ASN A 32 19.17 -8.52 -4.70
C ASN A 32 18.05 -7.82 -5.48
N ASN A 33 17.41 -6.86 -4.82
CA ASN A 33 16.38 -6.01 -5.41
C ASN A 33 16.79 -4.55 -5.26
N ASN A 34 17.04 -3.88 -6.36
CA ASN A 34 17.47 -2.49 -6.37
C ASN A 34 16.39 -1.54 -6.90
N ASN A 35 15.31 -2.06 -7.44
CA ASN A 35 14.19 -1.23 -7.88
C ASN A 35 12.85 -1.97 -7.77
N LEU A 36 11.78 -1.19 -7.60
CA LEU A 36 10.39 -1.60 -7.77
C LEU A 36 9.76 -0.65 -8.77
N GLY A 37 9.27 -1.17 -9.88
CA GLY A 37 8.64 -0.38 -10.93
C GLY A 37 7.18 -0.77 -11.15
N TYR A 38 6.32 0.23 -11.33
CA TYR A 38 4.94 0.07 -11.77
C TYR A 38 4.58 1.20 -12.72
N ALA A 39 4.35 0.88 -13.97
CA ALA A 39 4.13 1.84 -15.06
C ALA A 39 5.27 2.87 -15.15
N ASP A 40 5.01 4.11 -14.82
CA ASP A 40 5.94 5.24 -14.79
C ASP A 40 6.53 5.54 -13.40
N ASP A 41 5.99 4.91 -12.36
CA ASP A 41 6.50 5.04 -10.98
C ASP A 41 7.61 4.01 -10.73
N ILE A 42 8.81 4.48 -10.44
CA ILE A 42 9.97 3.64 -10.10
C ILE A 42 10.51 4.05 -8.74
N THR A 43 10.70 3.09 -7.87
CA THR A 43 11.40 3.26 -6.58
C THR A 43 12.74 2.56 -6.67
N LEU A 44 13.83 3.29 -6.43
CA LEU A 44 15.19 2.76 -6.33
C LEU A 44 15.51 2.44 -4.88
N MET A 45 16.25 1.35 -4.63
CA MET A 45 16.59 0.87 -3.30
C MET A 45 18.06 0.44 -3.26
N GLU A 46 18.82 0.99 -2.33
CA GLU A 46 20.22 0.64 -2.09
C GLU A 46 20.52 0.61 -0.59
N GLU A 47 21.61 -0.05 -0.20
CA GLU A 47 22.04 -0.14 1.20
C GLU A 47 22.76 1.13 1.67
N SER A 48 23.39 1.89 0.74
CA SER A 48 24.08 3.14 1.06
C SER A 48 23.59 4.33 0.24
N GLU A 49 23.83 5.53 0.77
CA GLU A 49 23.47 6.79 0.11
C GLU A 49 24.26 7.03 -1.17
N GLU A 50 25.56 6.72 -1.12
CA GLU A 50 26.48 6.89 -2.25
C GLU A 50 26.10 5.99 -3.41
N GLU A 51 25.76 4.73 -3.13
CA GLU A 51 25.30 3.76 -4.13
C GLU A 51 23.97 4.21 -4.74
N LEU A 52 23.02 4.63 -3.92
CA LEU A 52 21.73 5.13 -4.41
C LEU A 52 21.92 6.36 -5.32
N LYS A 53 22.81 7.28 -4.96
CA LYS A 53 23.12 8.47 -5.76
C LYS A 53 23.77 8.09 -7.09
N SER A 54 24.76 7.20 -7.06
CA SER A 54 25.43 6.68 -8.26
C SER A 54 24.41 6.02 -9.19
N PHE A 55 23.58 5.14 -8.65
CA PHE A 55 22.57 4.43 -9.41
C PHE A 55 21.52 5.38 -10.02
N LEU A 56 21.03 6.34 -9.26
CA LEU A 56 20.10 7.34 -9.74
C LEU A 56 20.69 8.19 -10.90
N MET A 57 21.98 8.55 -10.82
CA MET A 57 22.64 9.28 -11.90
C MET A 57 22.76 8.45 -13.17
N LYS A 58 23.07 7.15 -13.07
CA LYS A 58 23.08 6.21 -14.22
C LYS A 58 21.69 6.07 -14.83
N VAL A 59 20.66 5.85 -14.01
CA VAL A 59 19.26 5.77 -14.50
C VAL A 59 18.83 7.05 -15.20
N LYS A 60 19.25 8.20 -14.69
CA LYS A 60 18.99 9.50 -15.34
C LYS A 60 19.67 9.60 -16.72
N GLU A 61 20.93 9.26 -16.80
CA GLU A 61 21.70 9.30 -18.06
C GLU A 61 21.08 8.38 -19.13
N GLU A 62 20.75 7.12 -18.75
CA GLU A 62 20.12 6.18 -19.68
C GLU A 62 18.69 6.62 -20.07
N SER A 63 17.93 7.24 -19.15
CA SER A 63 16.63 7.81 -19.46
C SER A 63 16.73 8.94 -20.47
N GLU A 64 17.72 9.84 -20.35
CA GLU A 64 17.97 10.95 -21.28
C GLU A 64 18.38 10.44 -22.65
N LYS A 65 19.22 9.39 -22.74
CA LYS A 65 19.56 8.71 -24.01
C LYS A 65 18.32 8.13 -24.71
N ALA A 66 17.37 7.62 -23.94
CA ALA A 66 16.09 7.12 -24.44
C ALA A 66 15.06 8.24 -24.74
N GLY A 67 15.43 9.52 -24.56
CA GLY A 67 14.53 10.66 -24.77
C GLY A 67 13.48 10.82 -23.68
N LEU A 68 13.64 10.16 -22.52
CA LEU A 68 12.75 10.27 -21.37
C LEU A 68 13.34 11.24 -20.35
N LYS A 69 12.48 12.05 -19.73
CA LYS A 69 12.88 12.99 -18.70
C LYS A 69 12.48 12.45 -17.33
N LEU A 70 13.47 12.19 -16.50
CA LEU A 70 13.24 11.71 -15.14
C LEU A 70 12.69 12.85 -14.28
N ASN A 71 11.56 12.61 -13.62
CA ASN A 71 10.98 13.53 -12.66
C ASN A 71 11.32 13.07 -11.23
N ILE A 72 12.44 13.54 -10.72
CA ILE A 72 12.91 13.20 -9.37
C ILE A 72 12.26 14.19 -8.39
N GLN A 73 11.21 13.77 -7.73
CA GLN A 73 10.48 14.66 -6.80
C GLN A 73 10.81 14.41 -5.33
N LYS A 74 11.17 13.17 -4.93
CA LYS A 74 11.35 12.82 -3.53
C LYS A 74 12.42 11.74 -3.37
N ALA A 75 13.27 11.89 -2.35
CA ALA A 75 14.16 10.84 -1.89
C ALA A 75 13.74 10.41 -0.49
N ILE A 76 13.74 9.11 -0.23
CA ILE A 76 13.49 8.55 1.09
C ILE A 76 14.75 7.98 1.64
N VAL A 77 14.87 8.10 2.95
CA VAL A 77 15.98 7.59 3.69
C VAL A 77 15.53 6.77 4.85
N ALA A 78 15.91 5.52 4.87
CA ALA A 78 15.41 4.56 5.84
C ALA A 78 16.03 4.68 7.23
N SER A 79 17.23 5.19 7.42
CA SER A 79 17.91 5.04 8.73
C SER A 79 18.90 6.14 9.12
N SER A 80 19.12 7.15 8.32
CA SER A 80 20.07 8.21 8.63
C SER A 80 19.48 9.59 8.34
N PRO A 81 19.72 10.62 9.16
CA PRO A 81 19.35 11.98 8.83
C PRO A 81 20.22 12.46 7.68
N ILE A 82 19.75 12.30 6.46
CA ILE A 82 20.43 12.87 5.28
C ILE A 82 20.22 14.37 5.29
N THR A 83 21.31 15.06 5.28
CA THR A 83 21.30 16.51 5.51
C THR A 83 20.96 17.30 4.27
N LEU A 84 21.38 16.91 3.08
CA LEU A 84 21.05 17.61 1.82
C LEU A 84 21.43 16.75 0.61
N TRP A 85 20.45 16.33 -0.16
CA TRP A 85 20.68 15.73 -1.47
C TRP A 85 20.56 16.78 -2.55
N GLN A 86 21.61 16.95 -3.36
CA GLN A 86 21.55 17.79 -4.56
C GLN A 86 21.82 16.92 -5.80
N ILE A 87 20.93 17.03 -6.78
CA ILE A 87 21.09 16.43 -8.10
C ILE A 87 20.91 17.56 -9.11
N ASP A 88 21.91 17.78 -9.95
CA ASP A 88 21.96 18.87 -10.94
C ASP A 88 21.69 20.28 -10.34
N GLY A 89 22.22 20.56 -9.17
CA GLY A 89 22.01 21.83 -8.47
C GLY A 89 20.60 22.01 -7.88
N LYS A 90 19.72 20.99 -7.97
CA LYS A 90 18.41 20.99 -7.31
C LYS A 90 18.50 20.22 -6.01
N THR A 91 18.07 20.85 -4.92
CA THR A 91 17.96 20.19 -3.63
C THR A 91 16.77 19.20 -3.64
N MET A 92 17.05 17.95 -3.30
CA MET A 92 16.04 16.93 -3.14
C MET A 92 15.40 17.03 -1.76
N GLU A 93 14.10 16.89 -1.70
CA GLU A 93 13.37 16.82 -0.44
C GLU A 93 13.54 15.43 0.18
N THR A 94 14.12 15.38 1.40
CA THR A 94 14.12 14.16 2.22
C THR A 94 12.82 14.09 2.99
N VAL A 95 12.15 12.95 2.91
CA VAL A 95 10.86 12.74 3.56
C VAL A 95 10.92 11.52 4.49
N THR A 96 10.19 11.58 5.58
CA THR A 96 10.07 10.46 6.54
C THR A 96 9.08 9.41 6.07
N ASP A 97 8.23 9.76 5.14
CA ASP A 97 7.21 8.88 4.57
C ASP A 97 6.82 9.32 3.15
N PHE A 98 6.33 8.39 2.36
CA PHE A 98 5.78 8.66 1.02
C PHE A 98 4.65 7.71 0.65
N ILE A 99 3.91 8.07 -0.40
CA ILE A 99 2.86 7.22 -0.94
C ILE A 99 3.37 6.58 -2.22
N PHE A 100 3.48 5.26 -2.23
CA PHE A 100 3.79 4.47 -3.42
C PHE A 100 2.62 3.51 -3.70
N LEU A 101 2.09 3.52 -4.90
CA LEU A 101 0.93 2.73 -5.32
C LEU A 101 -0.24 2.81 -4.31
N ALA A 102 -0.56 4.02 -3.88
CA ALA A 102 -1.59 4.32 -2.88
C ALA A 102 -1.31 3.74 -1.47
N SER A 103 -0.16 3.11 -1.21
CA SER A 103 0.27 2.68 0.13
C SER A 103 1.28 3.65 0.72
N LYS A 104 1.10 4.00 2.00
CA LYS A 104 2.03 4.85 2.73
C LYS A 104 3.19 4.02 3.27
N ILE A 105 4.38 4.31 2.79
CA ILE A 105 5.64 3.71 3.24
C ILE A 105 6.33 4.69 4.18
N THR A 106 6.78 4.20 5.33
CA THR A 106 7.49 4.97 6.35
C THR A 106 8.90 4.45 6.52
N ALA A 107 9.84 5.32 6.88
CA ALA A 107 11.25 4.96 7.08
C ALA A 107 11.46 3.92 8.20
N ASP A 108 10.59 3.90 9.22
CA ASP A 108 10.62 2.96 10.34
C ASP A 108 9.88 1.64 10.06
N GLY A 109 9.25 1.50 8.89
CA GLY A 109 8.45 0.32 8.53
C GLY A 109 7.17 0.16 9.36
N ASP A 110 6.75 1.17 10.15
CA ASP A 110 5.51 1.10 10.93
C ASP A 110 4.27 1.33 10.08
N CYS A 111 3.48 0.29 9.89
CA CYS A 111 2.24 0.34 9.12
C CYS A 111 1.03 0.89 9.90
N SER A 112 1.18 1.28 11.18
CA SER A 112 0.06 1.77 12.00
C SER A 112 -0.64 2.98 11.39
N HIS A 113 0.10 3.90 10.79
CA HIS A 113 -0.44 5.07 10.11
C HIS A 113 -1.23 4.68 8.86
N GLU A 114 -0.73 3.74 8.09
CA GLU A 114 -1.39 3.23 6.89
C GLU A 114 -2.68 2.50 7.23
N ILE A 115 -2.66 1.62 8.23
CA ILE A 115 -3.86 0.93 8.72
C ILE A 115 -4.93 1.95 9.15
N LYS A 116 -4.56 2.96 9.94
CA LYS A 116 -5.49 4.04 10.34
C LYS A 116 -6.06 4.77 9.14
N ARG A 117 -5.24 5.08 8.14
CA ARG A 117 -5.67 5.75 6.90
C ARG A 117 -6.70 4.91 6.15
N HIS A 118 -6.46 3.61 5.96
CA HIS A 118 -7.40 2.70 5.30
C HIS A 118 -8.70 2.52 6.08
N LEU A 119 -8.65 2.44 7.41
CA LEU A 119 -9.87 2.41 8.23
C LEU A 119 -10.69 3.71 8.09
N LEU A 120 -10.05 4.87 7.96
CA LEU A 120 -10.74 6.14 7.68
C LEU A 120 -11.36 6.17 6.28
N LEU A 121 -10.64 5.69 5.26
CA LEU A 121 -11.18 5.56 3.91
C LEU A 121 -12.38 4.59 3.88
N GLY A 122 -12.30 3.48 4.59
CA GLY A 122 -13.41 2.54 4.76
C GLY A 122 -14.63 3.17 5.44
N ARG A 123 -14.41 4.01 6.46
CA ARG A 123 -15.49 4.80 7.09
C ARG A 123 -16.15 5.76 6.10
N LYS A 124 -15.36 6.45 5.28
CA LYS A 124 -15.86 7.33 4.22
C LYS A 124 -16.67 6.54 3.18
N ALA A 125 -16.15 5.42 2.71
CA ALA A 125 -16.86 4.54 1.79
C ALA A 125 -18.20 4.06 2.39
N MET A 126 -18.21 3.63 3.65
CA MET A 126 -19.42 3.23 4.36
C MET A 126 -20.43 4.37 4.51
N THR A 127 -19.96 5.61 4.69
CA THR A 127 -20.82 6.79 4.77
C THR A 127 -21.44 7.12 3.40
N ASN A 128 -20.71 6.96 2.33
CA ASN A 128 -21.20 7.17 0.97
C ASN A 128 -22.32 6.16 0.60
N LEU A 129 -22.32 4.99 1.23
CA LEU A 129 -23.38 3.98 1.04
C LEU A 129 -24.64 4.24 1.90
N ASP A 130 -24.66 5.26 2.75
CA ASP A 130 -25.73 5.49 3.73
C ASP A 130 -27.13 5.55 3.13
N SER A 131 -27.30 6.18 1.96
CA SER A 131 -28.61 6.25 1.26
C SER A 131 -29.09 4.86 0.86
N ILE A 132 -28.21 4.02 0.33
CA ILE A 132 -28.50 2.65 -0.08
C ILE A 132 -28.78 1.77 1.13
N LEU A 133 -27.93 1.87 2.16
CA LEU A 133 -28.10 1.09 3.39
C LEU A 133 -29.37 1.48 4.16
N LYS A 134 -29.88 2.71 3.98
CA LYS A 134 -31.11 3.20 4.55
C LYS A 134 -32.37 2.76 3.79
N SER A 135 -32.26 2.42 2.53
CA SER A 135 -33.43 1.97 1.74
C SER A 135 -34.08 0.73 2.35
N ARG A 136 -35.41 0.70 2.37
CA ARG A 136 -36.20 -0.47 2.78
C ARG A 136 -36.38 -1.49 1.66
N ASP A 137 -36.22 -1.06 0.41
CA ASP A 137 -36.41 -1.90 -0.77
C ASP A 137 -35.22 -2.85 -1.00
N ILE A 138 -34.09 -2.59 -0.35
CA ILE A 138 -32.90 -3.40 -0.48
C ILE A 138 -32.79 -4.38 0.68
N THR A 139 -32.71 -5.67 0.35
CA THR A 139 -32.66 -6.74 1.33
C THR A 139 -31.33 -6.78 2.11
N LEU A 140 -31.34 -7.32 3.31
CA LEU A 140 -30.15 -7.42 4.15
C LEU A 140 -28.98 -8.15 3.47
N PRO A 141 -29.17 -9.31 2.79
CA PRO A 141 -28.08 -9.97 2.08
C PRO A 141 -27.40 -9.09 1.02
N VAL A 142 -28.18 -8.31 0.27
CA VAL A 142 -27.63 -7.38 -0.74
C VAL A 142 -26.81 -6.26 -0.07
N LYS A 143 -27.29 -5.72 1.04
CA LYS A 143 -26.55 -4.71 1.82
C LYS A 143 -25.22 -5.27 2.35
N ILE A 144 -25.22 -6.49 2.87
CA ILE A 144 -24.00 -7.19 3.32
C ILE A 144 -23.04 -7.36 2.14
N HIS A 145 -23.54 -7.80 1.00
CA HIS A 145 -22.74 -7.96 -0.21
C HIS A 145 -22.09 -6.64 -0.66
N LEU A 146 -22.84 -5.54 -0.67
CA LEU A 146 -22.31 -4.22 -1.01
C LEU A 146 -21.18 -3.78 -0.07
N VAL A 147 -21.32 -4.00 1.23
CA VAL A 147 -20.23 -3.70 2.19
C VAL A 147 -19.00 -4.55 1.89
N LYS A 148 -19.17 -5.85 1.62
CA LYS A 148 -18.07 -6.77 1.29
C LYS A 148 -17.36 -6.38 0.00
N VAL A 149 -18.06 -5.91 -1.02
CA VAL A 149 -17.49 -5.61 -2.35
C VAL A 149 -16.93 -4.18 -2.43
N ILE A 150 -17.50 -3.22 -1.70
CA ILE A 150 -17.11 -1.80 -1.81
C ILE A 150 -16.22 -1.37 -0.64
N VAL A 151 -16.58 -1.73 0.59
CA VAL A 151 -15.89 -1.20 1.78
C VAL A 151 -14.67 -2.05 2.15
N LEU A 152 -14.81 -3.38 2.19
CA LEU A 152 -13.72 -4.24 2.62
C LEU A 152 -12.48 -4.15 1.71
N PRO A 153 -12.57 -4.11 0.36
CA PRO A 153 -11.40 -3.94 -0.50
C PRO A 153 -10.65 -2.62 -0.26
N VAL A 154 -11.37 -1.53 0.04
CA VAL A 154 -10.74 -0.25 0.41
C VAL A 154 -9.93 -0.38 1.69
N VAL A 155 -10.43 -1.13 2.66
CA VAL A 155 -9.76 -1.33 3.95
C VAL A 155 -8.59 -2.30 3.84
N THR A 156 -8.70 -3.31 2.99
CA THR A 156 -7.68 -4.36 2.85
C THR A 156 -6.65 -4.08 1.75
N TYR A 157 -6.71 -2.94 1.08
CA TYR A 157 -5.73 -2.61 0.05
C TYR A 157 -4.32 -2.47 0.62
N GLY A 158 -3.33 -3.14 0.04
CA GLY A 158 -1.92 -3.12 0.47
C GLY A 158 -1.63 -3.88 1.77
N TYR A 159 -2.61 -4.67 2.27
CA TYR A 159 -2.50 -5.41 3.55
C TYR A 159 -1.36 -6.43 3.57
N GLU A 160 -0.90 -6.90 2.44
CA GLU A 160 0.19 -7.87 2.29
C GLU A 160 1.48 -7.37 2.93
N SER A 161 1.72 -6.07 2.86
CA SER A 161 2.90 -5.42 3.44
C SER A 161 2.76 -5.09 4.95
N TRP A 162 1.55 -5.22 5.55
CA TRP A 162 1.33 -4.76 6.92
C TRP A 162 1.84 -5.74 7.98
N ALA A 163 2.75 -5.29 8.84
CA ALA A 163 3.12 -5.97 10.06
C ALA A 163 2.11 -5.64 11.18
N ILE A 164 0.99 -6.41 11.24
CA ILE A 164 -0.15 -6.09 12.12
C ILE A 164 0.18 -6.44 13.57
N LYS A 165 0.35 -5.42 14.41
CA LYS A 165 0.53 -5.52 15.87
C LYS A 165 -0.83 -5.76 16.57
N LYS A 166 -0.80 -6.13 17.86
CA LYS A 166 -2.02 -6.39 18.65
C LYS A 166 -2.98 -5.19 18.70
N ALA A 167 -2.45 -3.97 18.80
CA ALA A 167 -3.26 -2.76 18.84
C ALA A 167 -4.00 -2.52 17.50
N GLU A 168 -3.38 -2.82 16.38
CA GLU A 168 -3.98 -2.70 15.04
C GLU A 168 -5.08 -3.76 14.84
N ARG A 169 -4.88 -4.98 15.33
CA ARG A 169 -5.94 -6.03 15.31
C ARG A 169 -7.19 -5.56 16.02
N GLN A 170 -7.04 -4.94 17.20
CA GLN A 170 -8.17 -4.38 17.93
C GLN A 170 -8.87 -3.27 17.15
N ARG A 171 -8.13 -2.37 16.50
CA ARG A 171 -8.71 -1.31 15.66
C ARG A 171 -9.49 -1.87 14.48
N ILE A 172 -8.96 -2.89 13.81
CA ILE A 172 -9.60 -3.59 12.70
C ILE A 172 -10.91 -4.25 13.17
N ALA A 173 -10.88 -4.96 14.30
CA ALA A 173 -12.06 -5.60 14.88
C ALA A 173 -13.15 -4.57 15.29
N VAL A 174 -12.75 -3.45 15.89
CA VAL A 174 -13.67 -2.36 16.24
C VAL A 174 -14.30 -1.75 15.00
N PHE A 175 -13.51 -1.55 13.94
CA PHE A 175 -14.02 -1.05 12.66
C PHE A 175 -15.02 -2.01 12.04
N GLU A 176 -14.74 -3.31 12.03
CA GLU A 176 -15.65 -4.33 11.50
C GLU A 176 -17.01 -4.28 12.20
N VAL A 177 -17.00 -4.31 13.53
CA VAL A 177 -18.24 -4.22 14.32
C VAL A 177 -18.96 -2.90 14.07
N TRP A 178 -18.24 -1.79 13.91
CA TRP A 178 -18.83 -0.50 13.58
C TRP A 178 -19.54 -0.53 12.21
N CYS A 179 -18.95 -1.17 11.19
CA CYS A 179 -19.58 -1.33 9.87
C CYS A 179 -20.91 -2.10 9.98
N TRP A 180 -20.91 -3.24 10.68
CA TRP A 180 -22.10 -4.07 10.82
C TRP A 180 -23.20 -3.39 11.65
N ARG A 181 -22.82 -2.68 12.73
CA ARG A 181 -23.79 -1.88 13.49
C ARG A 181 -24.43 -0.79 12.66
N ARG A 182 -23.64 -0.09 11.84
CA ARG A 182 -24.14 0.94 10.94
C ARG A 182 -25.06 0.37 9.88
N LEU A 183 -24.74 -0.78 9.31
CA LEU A 183 -25.57 -1.49 8.34
C LEU A 183 -26.92 -1.90 8.96
N LEU A 184 -26.90 -2.48 10.18
CA LEU A 184 -28.11 -2.92 10.89
C LEU A 184 -28.84 -1.77 11.59
N ARG A 185 -28.25 -0.57 11.66
CA ARG A 185 -28.75 0.60 12.39
C ARG A 185 -28.96 0.34 13.89
N VAL A 186 -28.07 -0.41 14.50
CA VAL A 186 -28.14 -0.77 15.90
C VAL A 186 -27.21 0.12 16.71
N PRO A 187 -27.73 0.92 17.69
CA PRO A 187 -26.90 1.71 18.59
C PRO A 187 -26.03 0.81 19.48
N TRP A 188 -24.93 1.36 20.01
CA TRP A 188 -23.95 0.62 20.80
C TRP A 188 -24.53 -0.07 22.03
N THR A 189 -25.55 0.52 22.64
CA THR A 189 -26.17 0.03 23.87
C THR A 189 -27.23 -1.04 23.65
N ALA A 190 -27.76 -1.18 22.44
CA ALA A 190 -28.95 -2.01 22.21
C ALA A 190 -28.65 -3.51 22.08
N ARG A 191 -27.48 -3.89 21.59
CA ARG A 191 -27.12 -5.30 21.32
C ARG A 191 -25.63 -5.55 21.52
N SER A 192 -25.28 -6.79 21.94
CA SER A 192 -23.89 -7.21 22.04
C SER A 192 -23.21 -7.37 20.67
N ASN A 193 -21.89 -7.21 20.61
CA ASN A 193 -21.12 -7.41 19.38
C ASN A 193 -21.28 -8.85 18.84
N GLN A 194 -21.32 -9.83 19.74
CA GLN A 194 -21.52 -11.25 19.36
C GLN A 194 -22.87 -11.49 18.69
N SER A 195 -23.94 -10.85 19.20
CA SER A 195 -25.27 -10.96 18.59
C SER A 195 -25.31 -10.39 17.17
N ILE A 196 -24.59 -9.28 16.93
CA ILE A 196 -24.48 -8.67 15.62
C ILE A 196 -23.69 -9.55 14.65
N LEU A 197 -22.54 -10.08 15.07
CA LEU A 197 -21.73 -10.97 14.25
C LEU A 197 -22.46 -12.27 13.91
N LYS A 198 -23.26 -12.82 14.82
CA LYS A 198 -24.10 -13.99 14.55
C LYS A 198 -25.15 -13.72 13.49
N GLU A 199 -25.78 -12.53 13.50
CA GLU A 199 -26.81 -12.15 12.51
C GLU A 199 -26.20 -11.94 11.11
N ILE A 200 -25.05 -11.27 11.04
CA ILE A 200 -24.33 -11.06 9.78
C ILE A 200 -23.70 -12.37 9.30
N SER A 201 -23.29 -13.22 10.23
CA SER A 201 -22.63 -14.52 9.98
C SER A 201 -21.54 -14.42 8.88
N PRO A 202 -20.54 -13.55 9.05
CA PRO A 202 -19.48 -13.42 8.06
C PRO A 202 -18.69 -14.73 7.99
N GLU A 203 -18.34 -15.17 6.79
CA GLU A 203 -17.52 -16.37 6.57
C GLU A 203 -16.17 -16.26 7.31
N TYR A 204 -15.60 -15.04 7.30
CA TYR A 204 -14.39 -14.67 8.04
C TYR A 204 -14.61 -13.33 8.73
N SER A 205 -13.99 -13.14 9.90
CA SER A 205 -13.78 -11.79 10.44
C SER A 205 -12.89 -10.99 9.49
N LEU A 206 -12.90 -9.67 9.58
CA LEU A 206 -12.03 -8.82 8.75
C LEU A 206 -10.55 -9.15 8.97
N GLU A 207 -10.16 -9.45 10.21
CA GLU A 207 -8.80 -9.93 10.51
C GLU A 207 -8.52 -11.28 9.84
N GLY A 208 -9.47 -12.24 9.92
CA GLY A 208 -9.36 -13.54 9.26
C GLY A 208 -9.28 -13.42 7.73
N LEU A 209 -10.04 -12.48 7.14
CA LEU A 209 -9.95 -12.17 5.72
C LEU A 209 -8.55 -11.65 5.34
N ILE A 210 -8.00 -10.70 6.10
CA ILE A 210 -6.64 -10.18 5.89
C ILE A 210 -5.61 -11.31 5.98
N LEU A 211 -5.73 -12.19 6.96
CA LEU A 211 -4.82 -13.33 7.11
C LEU A 211 -4.92 -14.30 5.93
N LYS A 212 -6.14 -14.65 5.51
CA LYS A 212 -6.38 -15.50 4.34
C LYS A 212 -5.74 -14.91 3.07
N LEU A 213 -5.96 -13.64 2.83
CA LEU A 213 -5.41 -12.94 1.68
C LEU A 213 -3.87 -12.91 1.72
N LYS A 214 -3.27 -12.67 2.90
CA LYS A 214 -1.81 -12.76 3.09
C LYS A 214 -1.26 -14.14 2.73
N LEU A 215 -1.89 -15.20 3.24
CA LEU A 215 -1.47 -16.56 2.93
C LEU A 215 -1.59 -16.88 1.44
N GLN A 216 -2.62 -16.38 0.76
CA GLN A 216 -2.74 -16.49 -0.69
C GLN A 216 -1.62 -15.76 -1.42
N TYR A 217 -1.29 -14.53 -1.02
CA TYR A 217 -0.19 -13.78 -1.60
C TYR A 217 1.16 -14.51 -1.45
N PHE A 218 1.49 -14.98 -0.24
CA PHE A 218 2.70 -15.74 -0.01
C PHE A 218 2.73 -17.08 -0.76
N GLY A 219 1.59 -17.75 -0.92
CA GLY A 219 1.48 -18.98 -1.71
C GLY A 219 1.73 -18.77 -3.20
N HIS A 220 1.53 -17.55 -3.74
CA HIS A 220 1.88 -17.21 -5.12
C HIS A 220 3.37 -16.85 -5.29
N LEU A 221 4.08 -16.51 -4.20
CA LEU A 221 5.50 -16.15 -4.23
C LEU A 221 6.43 -17.37 -4.08
N MET A 222 5.92 -18.50 -3.61
CA MET A 222 6.65 -19.77 -3.43
C MET A 222 6.48 -20.67 -4.63
#